data_7282d0cd724a5e1fd8bdc38ea6d4fe04
#
_entry.id   7282d0cd724a5e1fd8bdc38ea6d4fe04
#
_cell.length_a   1.000
_cell.length_b   1.000
_cell.length_c   1.000
_cell.angle_alpha   90.00
_cell.angle_beta   90.00
_cell.angle_gamma   90.00
#
_symmetry.space_group_name_H-M   'P 1'
#
loop_
_entity.id
_entity.type
_entity.pdbx_description
1 polymer ?
#
loop_
_entity_poly.entity_id
_entity_poly.type
_entity_poly.pdbx_seq_one_letter_code
_entity_poly.pdbx_strand_id
1 'polypeptide(L)'
;MSCDFLALANQGVQKLSPYQTGKPIDELKRELGLDDIIKLASNENPLGCSPLAVQAIQAEMNQIGRYPDGNGFNLKYAIQQKFGFELNRMTLGNGSNDILELVARAFIAQGQAAVYSQHAFAV
;
A
#
# COMPACT_ATOMS: atom_id res chain seq x y z
N MET A 1 37.16 6.03 0.45
CA MET A 1 36.67 4.93 -0.41
C MET A 1 35.16 5.04 -0.46
N SER A 2 34.57 5.30 -1.63
CA SER A 2 33.10 5.29 -1.79
C SER A 2 32.65 3.85 -1.84
N CYS A 3 31.64 3.51 -1.02
CA CYS A 3 31.03 2.17 -1.03
C CYS A 3 30.11 2.06 -2.27
N ASP A 4 30.25 1.01 -3.04
CA ASP A 4 29.34 0.70 -4.14
C ASP A 4 28.13 -0.08 -3.58
N PHE A 5 27.08 0.65 -3.23
CA PHE A 5 25.85 0.06 -2.68
C PHE A 5 25.12 -0.84 -3.67
N LEU A 6 25.24 -0.60 -4.98
CA LEU A 6 24.61 -1.44 -5.99
C LEU A 6 25.24 -2.83 -6.01
N ALA A 7 26.57 -2.91 -5.89
CA ALA A 7 27.27 -4.20 -5.82
C ALA A 7 26.95 -5.00 -4.55
N LEU A 8 26.53 -4.34 -3.47
CA LEU A 8 26.12 -4.99 -2.23
C LEU A 8 24.67 -5.49 -2.26
N ALA A 9 23.85 -5.02 -3.19
CA ALA A 9 22.45 -5.41 -3.29
C ALA A 9 22.33 -6.86 -3.82
N ASN A 10 21.22 -7.53 -3.46
CA ASN A 10 20.91 -8.83 -4.03
C ASN A 10 20.81 -8.76 -5.57
N GLN A 11 21.25 -9.81 -6.26
CA GLN A 11 21.26 -9.86 -7.73
C GLN A 11 19.90 -9.55 -8.36
N GLY A 12 18.79 -9.99 -7.74
CA GLY A 12 17.43 -9.70 -8.20
C GLY A 12 17.07 -8.21 -8.13
N VAL A 13 17.67 -7.46 -7.20
CA VAL A 13 17.40 -6.02 -7.00
C VAL A 13 18.29 -5.14 -7.89
N GLN A 14 19.51 -5.58 -8.19
CA GLN A 14 20.49 -4.76 -8.95
C GLN A 14 19.99 -4.31 -10.33
N LYS A 15 19.06 -5.07 -10.93
CA LYS A 15 18.51 -4.80 -12.27
C LYS A 15 17.12 -4.17 -12.24
N LEU A 16 16.55 -3.95 -11.06
CA LEU A 16 15.23 -3.33 -10.96
C LEU A 16 15.30 -1.85 -11.27
N SER A 17 14.39 -1.37 -12.11
CA SER A 17 14.12 0.05 -12.25
C SER A 17 13.17 0.48 -11.13
N PRO A 18 13.49 1.57 -10.41
CA PRO A 18 12.57 2.11 -9.41
C PRO A 18 11.19 2.40 -10.01
N TYR A 19 10.15 2.09 -9.26
CA TYR A 19 8.79 2.46 -9.66
C TYR A 19 8.68 3.98 -9.73
N GLN A 20 8.25 4.48 -10.89
CA GLN A 20 7.96 5.90 -11.07
C GLN A 20 6.50 6.14 -10.69
N THR A 21 6.29 6.85 -9.59
CA THR A 21 4.94 7.26 -9.15
C THR A 21 4.34 8.26 -10.14
N GLY A 22 3.00 8.30 -10.20
CA GLY A 22 2.31 9.35 -10.94
C GLY A 22 2.70 10.75 -10.42
N LYS A 23 2.79 11.72 -11.32
CA LYS A 23 3.20 13.08 -11.00
C LYS A 23 2.20 13.75 -10.04
N PRO A 24 2.66 14.33 -8.92
CA PRO A 24 1.78 15.08 -8.01
C PRO A 24 1.14 16.30 -8.69
N ILE A 25 -0.11 16.60 -8.33
CA ILE A 25 -0.83 17.76 -8.88
C ILE A 25 -0.07 19.08 -8.64
N ASP A 26 0.47 19.26 -7.43
CA ASP A 26 1.20 20.48 -7.07
C ASP A 26 2.50 20.67 -7.85
N GLU A 27 3.17 19.56 -8.22
CA GLU A 27 4.34 19.62 -9.09
C GLU A 27 3.94 20.07 -10.50
N LEU A 28 2.89 19.49 -11.04
CA LEU A 28 2.40 19.85 -12.37
C LEU A 28 1.88 21.29 -12.43
N LYS A 29 1.20 21.77 -11.37
CA LYS A 29 0.79 23.18 -11.22
C LYS A 29 1.98 24.12 -11.28
N ARG A 30 3.05 23.81 -10.53
CA ARG A 30 4.27 24.65 -10.53
C ARG A 30 4.98 24.67 -11.89
N GLU A 31 5.05 23.54 -12.57
CA GLU A 31 5.73 23.45 -13.86
C GLU A 31 5.00 24.15 -15.00
N LEU A 32 3.68 24.02 -15.02
CA LEU A 32 2.85 24.51 -16.13
C LEU A 32 2.18 25.85 -15.84
N GLY A 33 2.27 26.36 -14.61
CA GLY A 33 1.59 27.59 -14.20
C GLY A 33 0.06 27.49 -14.24
N LEU A 34 -0.50 26.28 -13.97
CA LEU A 34 -1.93 26.04 -14.00
C LEU A 34 -2.53 26.11 -12.60
N ASP A 35 -3.69 26.75 -12.48
CA ASP A 35 -4.42 26.85 -11.20
C ASP A 35 -5.37 25.66 -10.98
N ASP A 36 -5.89 25.07 -12.05
CA ASP A 36 -6.84 23.97 -12.00
C ASP A 36 -6.37 22.78 -12.85
N ILE A 37 -6.38 21.58 -12.25
CA ILE A 37 -5.96 20.34 -12.88
C ILE A 37 -6.91 19.21 -12.50
N ILE A 38 -7.46 18.52 -13.49
CA ILE A 38 -8.23 17.31 -13.30
C ILE A 38 -7.29 16.10 -13.40
N LYS A 39 -7.06 15.41 -12.29
CA LYS A 39 -6.25 14.20 -12.23
C LYS A 39 -7.10 12.96 -12.52
N LEU A 40 -6.81 12.27 -13.60
CA LEU A 40 -7.46 11.03 -14.02
C LEU A 40 -6.55 9.79 -13.83
N ALA A 41 -5.45 9.96 -13.11
CA ALA A 41 -4.46 8.92 -12.84
C ALA A 41 -4.51 8.42 -11.39
N SER A 42 -3.80 7.32 -11.11
CA SER A 42 -3.58 6.75 -9.77
C SER A 42 -4.80 6.07 -9.12
N ASN A 43 -5.87 5.82 -9.86
CA ASN A 43 -7.10 5.16 -9.34
C ASN A 43 -7.64 5.80 -8.05
N GLU A 44 -7.49 7.12 -7.92
CA GLU A 44 -8.01 7.88 -6.78
C GLU A 44 -9.53 8.03 -6.87
N ASN A 45 -10.20 8.07 -5.70
CA ASN A 45 -11.63 8.30 -5.65
C ASN A 45 -11.93 9.83 -5.66
N PRO A 46 -12.43 10.40 -6.78
CA PRO A 46 -12.71 11.84 -6.87
C PRO A 46 -13.86 12.29 -5.96
N LEU A 47 -14.70 11.38 -5.49
CA LEU A 47 -15.79 11.69 -4.55
C LEU A 47 -15.30 11.86 -3.11
N GLY A 48 -14.03 11.56 -2.86
CA GLY A 48 -13.44 11.66 -1.53
C GLY A 48 -13.81 10.51 -0.60
N CYS A 49 -13.62 10.73 0.69
CA CYS A 49 -13.83 9.75 1.75
C CYS A 49 -15.25 9.85 2.32
N SER A 50 -15.78 8.73 2.84
CA SER A 50 -17.05 8.74 3.57
C SER A 50 -16.98 9.71 4.75
N PRO A 51 -17.99 10.59 4.96
CA PRO A 51 -18.04 11.48 6.13
C PRO A 51 -17.98 10.72 7.46
N LEU A 52 -18.57 9.53 7.56
CA LEU A 52 -18.50 8.69 8.75
C LEU A 52 -17.08 8.18 9.02
N ALA A 53 -16.31 7.87 7.96
CA ALA A 53 -14.90 7.48 8.11
C ALA A 53 -14.06 8.65 8.62
N VAL A 54 -14.29 9.86 8.10
CA VAL A 54 -13.61 11.08 8.58
C VAL A 54 -13.91 11.33 10.05
N GLN A 55 -15.17 11.24 10.49
CA GLN A 55 -15.56 11.38 11.88
C GLN A 55 -14.90 10.34 12.78
N ALA A 56 -14.83 9.07 12.34
CA ALA A 56 -14.17 8.01 13.09
C ALA A 56 -12.67 8.29 13.27
N ILE A 57 -11.98 8.73 12.22
CA ILE A 57 -10.56 9.11 12.30
C ILE A 57 -10.37 10.27 13.29
N GLN A 58 -11.21 11.31 13.22
CA GLN A 58 -11.14 12.45 14.13
C GLN A 58 -11.35 12.06 15.60
N ALA A 59 -12.25 11.10 15.87
CA ALA A 59 -12.48 10.60 17.23
C ALA A 59 -11.26 9.88 17.81
N GLU A 60 -10.48 9.21 16.96
CA GLU A 60 -9.27 8.48 17.37
C GLU A 60 -8.02 9.37 17.52
N MET A 61 -8.05 10.62 17.08
CA MET A 61 -6.87 11.51 17.10
C MET A 61 -6.23 11.66 18.49
N ASN A 62 -7.01 11.58 19.56
CA ASN A 62 -6.49 11.66 20.94
C ASN A 62 -5.83 10.37 21.42
N GLN A 63 -5.94 9.28 20.66
CA GLN A 63 -5.38 7.96 21.00
C GLN A 63 -4.13 7.60 20.18
N ILE A 64 -3.72 8.43 19.23
CA ILE A 64 -2.58 8.15 18.33
C ILE A 64 -1.24 7.95 19.06
N GLY A 65 -1.12 8.36 20.32
CA GLY A 65 0.06 8.10 21.15
C GLY A 65 0.18 6.67 21.66
N ARG A 66 -0.78 5.80 21.36
CA ARG A 66 -0.78 4.38 21.76
C ARG A 66 -0.72 3.49 20.53
N TYR A 67 -0.04 2.35 20.67
CA TYR A 67 -0.06 1.34 19.61
C TYR A 67 -1.48 0.77 19.42
N PRO A 68 -1.91 0.55 18.17
CA PRO A 68 -3.14 -0.18 17.91
C PRO A 68 -3.01 -1.66 18.28
N ASP A 69 -4.14 -2.36 18.38
CA ASP A 69 -4.13 -3.83 18.51
C ASP A 69 -3.46 -4.47 17.27
N GLY A 70 -2.33 -5.12 17.49
CA GLY A 70 -1.55 -5.78 16.43
C GLY A 70 -2.31 -6.89 15.69
N ASN A 71 -3.33 -7.50 16.33
CA ASN A 71 -4.19 -8.50 15.69
C ASN A 71 -5.35 -7.88 14.91
N GLY A 72 -5.67 -6.60 15.15
CA GLY A 72 -6.77 -5.90 14.51
C GLY A 72 -8.14 -6.55 14.79
N PHE A 73 -8.37 -7.03 16.02
CA PHE A 73 -9.57 -7.78 16.38
C PHE A 73 -10.87 -7.05 16.01
N ASN A 74 -10.98 -5.78 16.39
CA ASN A 74 -12.19 -4.98 16.14
C ASN A 74 -12.48 -4.86 14.63
N LEU A 75 -11.44 -4.65 13.80
CA LEU A 75 -11.57 -4.58 12.35
C LEU A 75 -12.00 -5.93 11.76
N LYS A 76 -11.32 -7.01 12.15
CA LYS A 76 -11.67 -8.36 11.68
C LYS A 76 -13.09 -8.75 12.10
N TYR A 77 -13.49 -8.40 13.32
CA TYR A 77 -14.85 -8.65 13.81
C TYR A 77 -15.90 -7.88 13.00
N ALA A 78 -15.66 -6.60 12.71
CA ALA A 78 -16.56 -5.81 11.87
C ALA A 78 -16.66 -6.38 10.44
N ILE A 79 -15.55 -6.84 9.87
CA ILE A 79 -15.52 -7.51 8.57
C ILE A 79 -16.33 -8.83 8.62
N GLN A 80 -16.15 -9.63 9.66
CA GLN A 80 -16.93 -10.86 9.87
C GLN A 80 -18.41 -10.56 9.92
N GLN A 81 -18.84 -9.58 10.71
CA GLN A 81 -20.26 -9.21 10.84
C GLN A 81 -20.86 -8.74 9.51
N LYS A 82 -20.08 -8.04 8.71
CA LYS A 82 -20.56 -7.46 7.45
C LYS A 82 -20.53 -8.45 6.28
N PHE A 83 -19.52 -9.31 6.20
CA PHE A 83 -19.25 -10.14 5.02
C PHE A 83 -19.25 -11.64 5.31
N GLY A 84 -19.34 -12.06 6.58
CA GLY A 84 -19.40 -13.47 6.97
C GLY A 84 -18.05 -14.20 6.93
N PHE A 85 -16.91 -13.50 6.80
CA PHE A 85 -15.61 -14.15 6.80
C PHE A 85 -15.21 -14.61 8.21
N GLU A 86 -14.57 -15.77 8.30
CA GLU A 86 -14.05 -16.29 9.57
C GLU A 86 -12.83 -15.48 10.02
N LEU A 87 -12.73 -15.18 11.33
CA LEU A 87 -11.64 -14.36 11.89
C LEU A 87 -10.23 -14.93 11.61
N ASN A 88 -10.09 -16.26 11.64
CA ASN A 88 -8.83 -16.97 11.39
C ASN A 88 -8.43 -17.02 9.90
N ARG A 89 -9.28 -16.56 9.00
CA ARG A 89 -9.01 -16.47 7.55
C ARG A 89 -8.68 -15.06 7.08
N MET A 90 -8.42 -14.14 8.01
CA MET A 90 -8.11 -12.76 7.69
C MET A 90 -6.70 -12.40 8.13
N THR A 91 -5.91 -11.89 7.20
CA THR A 91 -4.62 -11.24 7.44
C THR A 91 -4.74 -9.78 7.08
N LEU A 92 -4.20 -8.91 7.93
CA LEU A 92 -4.20 -7.46 7.72
C LEU A 92 -2.81 -6.98 7.32
N GLY A 93 -2.75 -5.92 6.53
CA GLY A 93 -1.51 -5.25 6.11
C GLY A 93 -1.78 -3.80 5.72
N ASN A 94 -0.73 -3.02 5.55
CA ASN A 94 -0.79 -1.63 5.12
C ASN A 94 -0.99 -1.54 3.59
N GLY A 95 -2.14 -2.00 3.14
CA GLY A 95 -2.48 -2.13 1.73
C GLY A 95 -2.06 -3.47 1.13
N SER A 96 -2.35 -3.64 -0.16
CA SER A 96 -2.09 -4.89 -0.89
C SER A 96 -0.61 -5.24 -1.02
N ASN A 97 0.27 -4.23 -1.07
CA ASN A 97 1.71 -4.45 -1.20
C ASN A 97 2.27 -5.25 -0.03
N ASP A 98 1.90 -4.89 1.22
CA ASP A 98 2.29 -5.67 2.40
C ASP A 98 1.84 -7.12 2.29
N ILE A 99 0.60 -7.35 1.86
CA ILE A 99 0.05 -8.69 1.74
C ILE A 99 0.78 -9.50 0.67
N LEU A 100 1.08 -8.90 -0.49
CA LEU A 100 1.85 -9.56 -1.56
C LEU A 100 3.25 -9.94 -1.08
N GLU A 101 3.94 -9.04 -0.38
CA GLU A 101 5.26 -9.30 0.19
C GLU A 101 5.21 -10.39 1.26
N LEU A 102 4.25 -10.36 2.18
CA LEU A 102 4.07 -11.37 3.21
C LEU A 102 3.82 -12.76 2.60
N VAL A 103 2.97 -12.85 1.58
CA VAL A 103 2.70 -14.10 0.85
C VAL A 103 3.96 -14.60 0.14
N ALA A 104 4.66 -13.71 -0.56
CA ALA A 104 5.89 -14.09 -1.25
C ALA A 104 6.96 -14.64 -0.25
N ARG A 105 7.16 -13.94 0.86
CA ARG A 105 8.13 -14.34 1.90
C ARG A 105 7.72 -15.64 2.61
N ALA A 106 6.43 -15.88 2.80
CA ALA A 106 5.93 -17.07 3.51
C ALA A 106 5.93 -18.33 2.64
N PHE A 107 5.73 -18.20 1.33
CA PHE A 107 5.43 -19.33 0.46
C PHE A 107 6.39 -19.53 -0.72
N ILE A 108 7.25 -18.56 -1.03
CA ILE A 108 8.17 -18.68 -2.17
C ILE A 108 9.60 -18.83 -1.66
N ALA A 109 10.15 -20.04 -1.76
CA ALA A 109 11.53 -20.34 -1.43
C ALA A 109 12.45 -20.21 -2.67
N GLN A 110 13.76 -20.25 -2.44
CA GLN A 110 14.74 -20.23 -3.53
C GLN A 110 14.49 -21.39 -4.52
N GLY A 111 14.46 -21.08 -5.80
CA GLY A 111 14.20 -22.05 -6.86
C GLY A 111 12.72 -22.31 -7.17
N GLN A 112 11.81 -21.71 -6.43
CA GLN A 112 10.39 -21.72 -6.74
C GLN A 112 10.02 -20.54 -7.65
N ALA A 113 8.93 -20.69 -8.41
CA ALA A 113 8.43 -19.67 -9.33
C ALA A 113 7.09 -19.11 -8.85
N ALA A 114 6.88 -17.82 -9.07
CA ALA A 114 5.59 -17.17 -8.96
C ALA A 114 5.03 -16.87 -10.35
N VAL A 115 3.73 -17.04 -10.52
CA VAL A 115 3.02 -16.67 -11.75
C VAL A 115 2.18 -15.43 -11.45
N TYR A 116 2.36 -14.39 -12.23
CA TYR A 116 1.63 -13.13 -12.11
C TYR A 116 1.28 -12.56 -13.47
N SER A 117 0.30 -11.67 -13.53
CA SER A 117 -0.10 -11.01 -14.78
C SER A 117 1.03 -10.12 -15.30
N GLN A 118 1.26 -10.12 -16.61
CA GLN A 118 2.18 -9.18 -17.27
C GLN A 118 1.82 -7.71 -16.99
N HIS A 119 0.55 -7.43 -16.71
CA HIS A 119 0.03 -6.09 -16.42
C HIS A 119 -0.31 -5.89 -14.94
N ALA A 120 0.27 -6.72 -14.05
CA ALA A 120 0.15 -6.52 -12.62
C ALA A 120 0.79 -5.20 -12.18
N PHE A 121 0.37 -4.69 -11.02
CA PHE A 121 1.02 -3.56 -10.39
C PHE A 121 2.48 -3.91 -10.06
N ALA A 122 3.37 -2.93 -10.17
CA ALA A 122 4.82 -3.11 -9.97
C ALA A 122 5.16 -3.24 -8.48
N VAL A 123 4.93 -4.41 -7.88
CA VAL A 123 5.33 -4.78 -6.52
C VAL A 123 6.13 -6.06 -6.57
#